data_0d4089fcbbd0f1026b357b2afa43f57a
#
_entry.id   0d4089fcbbd0f1026b357b2afa43f57a
#
_cell.length_a   1.000
_cell.length_b   1.000
_cell.length_c   1.000
_cell.angle_alpha   90.00
_cell.angle_beta   90.00
_cell.angle_gamma   90.00
#
_symmetry.space_group_name_H-M   'P 1'
#
loop_
_entity.id
_entity.type
_entity.pdbx_description
1 polymer ?
#
loop_
_entity_poly.entity_id
_entity_poly.type
_entity_poly.pdbx_seq_one_letter_code
_entity_poly.pdbx_strand_id
1 'polypeptide(L)'
;MKAAIAWGDRGADVIRVQQRLRQYGYMDAPADGIFGQATYDAVIWFQRRNGLKADGVVGPATAAALGVTLNSEAETASYHESEVYTLARLVHAEARGEPYLGKVAVAAVVLNRVRSAYFPNTISGVIYQAGAFDCVADGQINLTPDSDAIRAARDAMNGWDPTGGCVYYYNPATATSAWIWSREVRLTIGAHSFAV
;
A
#
# COMPACT_ATOMS: atom_id res chain seq x y z
N MET A 1 -13.49 15.07 11.39
CA MET A 1 -12.06 14.98 11.79
C MET A 1 -11.92 13.91 12.84
N LYS A 2 -11.04 12.94 12.66
CA LYS A 2 -10.69 12.01 13.73
C LYS A 2 -10.04 12.82 14.85
N ALA A 3 -10.54 12.68 16.07
CA ALA A 3 -10.10 13.52 17.20
C ALA A 3 -8.67 13.19 17.64
N ALA A 4 -8.21 11.94 17.46
CA ALA A 4 -6.89 11.45 17.83
C ALA A 4 -6.58 10.10 17.18
N ILE A 5 -5.30 9.74 17.11
CA ILE A 5 -4.82 8.38 16.83
C ILE A 5 -3.88 7.93 17.95
N ALA A 6 -3.88 6.62 18.24
CA ALA A 6 -3.15 6.02 19.35
C ALA A 6 -2.73 4.58 19.02
N TRP A 7 -2.14 3.92 19.98
CA TRP A 7 -1.76 2.51 19.93
C TRP A 7 -2.89 1.63 19.36
N GLY A 8 -2.55 0.80 18.38
CA GLY A 8 -3.47 -0.11 17.70
C GLY A 8 -4.16 0.47 16.47
N ASP A 9 -4.15 1.80 16.29
CA ASP A 9 -4.68 2.44 15.09
C ASP A 9 -3.86 2.08 13.84
N ARG A 10 -4.53 2.12 12.68
CA ARG A 10 -3.94 1.79 11.38
C ARG A 10 -4.42 2.76 10.30
N GLY A 11 -3.64 2.85 9.20
CA GLY A 11 -4.04 3.56 8.00
C GLY A 11 -3.28 4.85 7.74
N ALA A 12 -3.83 5.67 6.83
CA ALA A 12 -3.14 6.83 6.25
C ALA A 12 -2.74 7.90 7.28
N ASP A 13 -3.54 8.13 8.31
CA ASP A 13 -3.19 9.05 9.40
C ASP A 13 -1.95 8.59 10.16
N VAL A 14 -1.86 7.27 10.43
CA VAL A 14 -0.69 6.69 11.08
C VAL A 14 0.54 6.85 10.18
N ILE A 15 0.42 6.55 8.88
CA ILE A 15 1.52 6.75 7.91
C ILE A 15 2.00 8.20 7.91
N ARG A 16 1.10 9.19 7.86
CA ARG A 16 1.47 10.62 7.88
C ARG A 16 2.23 10.99 9.15
N VAL A 17 1.76 10.52 10.29
CA VAL A 17 2.43 10.75 11.58
C VAL A 17 3.81 10.10 11.61
N GLN A 18 3.92 8.83 11.19
CA GLN A 18 5.19 8.12 11.12
C GLN A 18 6.18 8.80 10.18
N GLN A 19 5.75 9.22 8.99
CA GLN A 19 6.58 9.95 8.04
C GLN A 19 7.12 11.25 8.64
N ARG A 20 6.29 11.99 9.37
CA ARG A 20 6.70 13.23 10.00
C ARG A 20 7.65 12.99 11.18
N LEU A 21 7.39 11.98 12.00
CA LEU A 21 8.29 11.57 13.08
C LEU A 21 9.67 11.16 12.54
N ARG A 22 9.71 10.42 11.42
CA ARG A 22 10.95 10.08 10.72
C ARG A 22 11.67 11.32 10.19
N GLN A 23 10.93 12.21 9.52
CA GLN A 23 11.50 13.47 8.99
C GLN A 23 12.17 14.31 10.08
N TYR A 24 11.61 14.28 11.29
CA TYR A 24 12.13 15.02 12.44
C TYR A 24 13.16 14.22 13.27
N GLY A 25 13.50 12.99 12.86
CA GLY A 25 14.48 12.14 13.54
C GLY A 25 14.02 11.50 14.84
N TYR A 26 12.70 11.39 15.04
CA TYR A 26 12.12 10.72 16.21
C TYR A 26 11.82 9.25 15.99
N MET A 27 11.92 8.75 14.76
CA MET A 27 11.58 7.39 14.39
C MET A 27 12.48 6.90 13.26
N ASP A 28 13.12 5.73 13.44
CA ASP A 28 13.92 5.08 12.40
C ASP A 28 13.13 3.98 11.67
N ALA A 29 12.15 3.38 12.34
CA ALA A 29 11.31 2.34 11.78
C ALA A 29 10.53 2.83 10.54
N PRO A 30 10.20 1.94 9.58
CA PRO A 30 9.40 2.28 8.41
C PRO A 30 8.03 2.88 8.78
N ALA A 31 7.50 3.74 7.92
CA ALA A 31 6.13 4.23 8.04
C ALA A 31 5.17 3.17 7.47
N ASP A 32 4.86 2.16 8.27
CA ASP A 32 4.09 0.97 7.90
C ASP A 32 2.57 1.13 8.07
N GLY A 33 2.13 2.27 8.60
CA GLY A 33 0.73 2.55 8.86
C GLY A 33 0.13 1.82 10.06
N ILE A 34 0.97 1.23 10.92
CA ILE A 34 0.55 0.54 12.15
C ILE A 34 1.07 1.31 13.37
N PHE A 35 0.18 1.82 14.20
CA PHE A 35 0.56 2.48 15.45
C PHE A 35 0.93 1.43 16.51
N GLY A 36 2.11 0.87 16.37
CA GLY A 36 2.72 -0.10 17.30
C GLY A 36 3.74 0.56 18.24
N GLN A 37 4.59 -0.29 18.87
CA GLN A 37 5.58 0.15 19.87
C GLN A 37 6.51 1.25 19.34
N ALA A 38 7.08 1.07 18.15
CA ALA A 38 8.02 2.04 17.57
C ALA A 38 7.37 3.42 17.37
N THR A 39 6.11 3.45 16.91
CA THR A 39 5.35 4.70 16.72
C THR A 39 5.01 5.33 18.07
N TYR A 40 4.58 4.53 19.04
CA TYR A 40 4.25 5.00 20.39
C TYR A 40 5.46 5.67 21.07
N ASP A 41 6.61 4.99 21.05
CA ASP A 41 7.83 5.51 21.66
C ASP A 41 8.31 6.81 21.00
N ALA A 42 8.22 6.87 19.67
CA ALA A 42 8.53 8.06 18.89
C ALA A 42 7.59 9.24 19.22
N VAL A 43 6.28 8.97 19.36
CA VAL A 43 5.30 9.99 19.76
C VAL A 43 5.57 10.49 21.18
N ILE A 44 5.81 9.62 22.14
CA ILE A 44 6.18 10.00 23.51
C ILE A 44 7.43 10.88 23.51
N TRP A 45 8.46 10.48 22.77
CA TRP A 45 9.71 11.24 22.68
C TRP A 45 9.45 12.62 22.06
N PHE A 46 8.72 12.68 20.93
CA PHE A 46 8.34 13.93 20.29
C PHE A 46 7.55 14.84 21.24
N GLN A 47 6.54 14.31 21.94
CA GLN A 47 5.72 15.07 22.89
C GLN A 47 6.56 15.68 24.01
N ARG A 48 7.45 14.89 24.63
CA ARG A 48 8.37 15.40 25.68
C ARG A 48 9.25 16.52 25.19
N ARG A 49 9.82 16.38 23.99
CA ARG A 49 10.75 17.37 23.42
C ARG A 49 10.04 18.67 23.01
N ASN A 50 8.76 18.62 22.73
CA ASN A 50 7.97 19.78 22.31
C ASN A 50 7.04 20.33 23.41
N GLY A 51 7.25 19.94 24.68
CA GLY A 51 6.47 20.45 25.81
C GLY A 51 5.00 20.05 25.80
N LEU A 52 4.65 18.96 25.11
CA LEU A 52 3.29 18.41 25.03
C LEU A 52 3.06 17.37 26.11
N LYS A 53 1.80 17.06 26.40
CA LYS A 53 1.43 15.94 27.25
C LYS A 53 1.95 14.65 26.62
N ALA A 54 2.89 13.96 27.29
CA ALA A 54 3.51 12.74 26.79
C ALA A 54 2.65 11.52 27.15
N ASP A 55 1.52 11.35 26.46
CA ASP A 55 0.56 10.28 26.66
C ASP A 55 0.57 9.23 25.53
N GLY A 56 1.39 9.44 24.48
CA GLY A 56 1.46 8.54 23.33
C GLY A 56 0.25 8.65 22.40
N VAL A 57 -0.61 9.66 22.59
CA VAL A 57 -1.78 9.90 21.76
C VAL A 57 -1.53 11.12 20.86
N VAL A 58 -1.66 10.94 19.56
CA VAL A 58 -1.61 12.06 18.61
C VAL A 58 -2.97 12.69 18.53
N GLY A 59 -3.26 13.54 19.52
CA GLY A 59 -4.43 14.40 19.52
C GLY A 59 -4.19 15.71 18.77
N PRO A 60 -5.16 16.69 18.81
CA PRO A 60 -5.07 17.92 18.04
C PRO A 60 -3.78 18.71 18.28
N ALA A 61 -3.33 18.81 19.54
CA ALA A 61 -2.10 19.53 19.90
C ALA A 61 -0.85 18.85 19.31
N THR A 62 -0.75 17.53 19.43
CA THR A 62 0.38 16.75 18.88
C THR A 62 0.35 16.77 17.35
N ALA A 63 -0.81 16.62 16.73
CA ALA A 63 -0.98 16.70 15.29
C ALA A 63 -0.56 18.07 14.74
N ALA A 64 -0.98 19.17 15.39
CA ALA A 64 -0.59 20.51 15.02
C ALA A 64 0.93 20.73 15.13
N ALA A 65 1.56 20.25 16.20
CA ALA A 65 3.01 20.34 16.40
C ALA A 65 3.79 19.50 15.36
N LEU A 66 3.27 18.36 14.95
CA LEU A 66 3.81 17.55 13.86
C LEU A 66 3.57 18.17 12.48
N GLY A 67 2.68 19.17 12.36
CA GLY A 67 2.25 19.71 11.09
C GLY A 67 1.46 18.70 10.24
N VAL A 68 0.66 17.84 10.88
CA VAL A 68 -0.22 16.88 10.22
C VAL A 68 -1.69 17.18 10.49
N THR A 69 -2.53 16.95 9.49
CA THR A 69 -3.99 16.97 9.67
C THR A 69 -4.49 15.55 9.80
N LEU A 70 -5.20 15.25 10.89
CA LEU A 70 -5.88 13.98 11.04
C LEU A 70 -7.24 14.06 10.32
N ASN A 71 -7.48 13.16 9.39
CA ASN A 71 -8.72 13.11 8.63
C ASN A 71 -9.85 12.49 9.45
N SER A 72 -11.10 12.80 9.07
CA SER A 72 -12.24 12.09 9.64
C SER A 72 -12.22 10.63 9.18
N GLU A 73 -12.83 9.74 9.97
CA GLU A 73 -12.98 8.32 9.58
C GLU A 73 -13.68 8.19 8.21
N ALA A 74 -14.63 9.08 7.92
CA ALA A 74 -15.31 9.13 6.64
C ALA A 74 -14.39 9.50 5.48
N GLU A 75 -13.48 10.47 5.65
CA GLU A 75 -12.50 10.84 4.62
C GLU A 75 -11.45 9.75 4.44
N THR A 76 -10.93 9.18 5.54
CA THR A 76 -9.97 8.06 5.49
C THR A 76 -10.58 6.84 4.82
N ALA A 77 -11.84 6.51 5.15
CA ALA A 77 -12.57 5.43 4.50
C ALA A 77 -12.81 5.71 3.01
N SER A 78 -13.11 6.95 2.64
CA SER A 78 -13.31 7.37 1.24
C SER A 78 -12.02 7.27 0.42
N TYR A 79 -10.89 7.74 0.94
CA TYR A 79 -9.59 7.60 0.26
C TYR A 79 -9.19 6.13 0.12
N HIS A 80 -9.35 5.35 1.16
CA HIS A 80 -9.06 3.92 1.14
C HIS A 80 -9.94 3.18 0.13
N GLU A 81 -11.23 3.49 0.06
CA GLU A 81 -12.15 2.87 -0.90
C GLU A 81 -11.82 3.27 -2.35
N SER A 82 -11.39 4.51 -2.59
CA SER A 82 -10.89 4.96 -3.90
C SER A 82 -9.62 4.22 -4.32
N GLU A 83 -8.71 3.96 -3.39
CA GLU A 83 -7.48 3.19 -3.64
C GLU A 83 -7.80 1.71 -3.89
N VAL A 84 -8.74 1.11 -3.13
CA VAL A 84 -9.24 -0.24 -3.38
C VAL A 84 -9.81 -0.33 -4.78
N TYR A 85 -10.64 0.63 -5.19
CA TYR A 85 -11.25 0.62 -6.51
C TYR A 85 -10.22 0.76 -7.63
N THR A 86 -9.22 1.63 -7.45
CA THR A 86 -8.12 1.81 -8.41
C THR A 86 -7.30 0.52 -8.56
N LEU A 87 -6.95 -0.13 -7.46
CA LEU A 87 -6.25 -1.41 -7.46
C LEU A 87 -7.11 -2.52 -8.08
N ALA A 88 -8.40 -2.54 -7.77
CA ALA A 88 -9.34 -3.51 -8.32
C ALA A 88 -9.48 -3.42 -9.85
N ARG A 89 -9.44 -2.21 -10.41
CA ARG A 89 -9.44 -2.02 -11.87
C ARG A 89 -8.23 -2.68 -12.52
N LEU A 90 -7.03 -2.53 -11.93
CA LEU A 90 -5.84 -3.23 -12.42
C LEU A 90 -6.01 -4.75 -12.30
N VAL A 91 -6.42 -5.25 -11.12
CA VAL A 91 -6.64 -6.68 -10.91
C VAL A 91 -7.64 -7.25 -11.92
N HIS A 92 -8.72 -6.53 -12.19
CA HIS A 92 -9.71 -6.95 -13.18
C HIS A 92 -9.12 -6.99 -14.61
N ALA A 93 -8.31 -6.01 -14.98
CA ALA A 93 -7.70 -5.95 -16.31
C ALA A 93 -6.64 -7.06 -16.50
N GLU A 94 -5.78 -7.28 -15.50
CA GLU A 94 -4.63 -8.17 -15.58
C GLU A 94 -4.92 -9.63 -15.20
N ALA A 95 -5.92 -9.87 -14.33
CA ALA A 95 -6.14 -11.17 -13.71
C ALA A 95 -7.59 -11.69 -13.84
N ARG A 96 -8.35 -11.22 -14.84
CA ARG A 96 -9.77 -11.59 -15.02
C ARG A 96 -9.98 -13.09 -15.12
N GLY A 97 -9.11 -13.81 -15.80
CA GLY A 97 -9.15 -15.26 -16.00
C GLY A 97 -8.46 -16.06 -14.89
N GLU A 98 -7.83 -15.42 -13.93
CA GLU A 98 -7.04 -16.08 -12.90
C GLU A 98 -7.90 -16.62 -11.75
N PRO A 99 -7.44 -17.69 -11.07
CA PRO A 99 -7.99 -18.08 -9.78
C PRO A 99 -7.98 -16.92 -8.79
N TYR A 100 -8.86 -16.93 -7.80
CA TYR A 100 -8.96 -15.85 -6.82
C TYR A 100 -7.61 -15.51 -6.15
N LEU A 101 -6.83 -16.55 -5.81
CA LEU A 101 -5.48 -16.39 -5.27
C LEU A 101 -4.55 -15.62 -6.21
N GLY A 102 -4.66 -15.82 -7.53
CA GLY A 102 -3.91 -15.09 -8.55
C GLY A 102 -4.32 -13.62 -8.62
N LYS A 103 -5.62 -13.32 -8.45
CA LYS A 103 -6.11 -11.94 -8.35
C LYS A 103 -5.52 -11.22 -7.13
N VAL A 104 -5.49 -11.87 -5.96
CA VAL A 104 -4.86 -11.33 -4.74
C VAL A 104 -3.36 -11.15 -4.95
N ALA A 105 -2.68 -12.09 -5.61
CA ALA A 105 -1.25 -12.03 -5.88
C ALA A 105 -0.88 -10.83 -6.78
N VAL A 106 -1.65 -10.56 -7.83
CA VAL A 106 -1.45 -9.36 -8.69
C VAL A 106 -1.61 -8.08 -7.88
N ALA A 107 -2.64 -7.98 -7.03
CA ALA A 107 -2.82 -6.84 -6.14
C ALA A 107 -1.63 -6.67 -5.17
N ALA A 108 -1.16 -7.78 -4.58
CA ALA A 108 -0.05 -7.78 -3.64
C ALA A 108 1.26 -7.30 -4.29
N VAL A 109 1.54 -7.66 -5.55
CA VAL A 109 2.72 -7.15 -6.29
C VAL A 109 2.69 -5.63 -6.39
N VAL A 110 1.54 -5.02 -6.68
CA VAL A 110 1.42 -3.54 -6.71
C VAL A 110 1.75 -2.95 -5.35
N LEU A 111 1.22 -3.52 -4.27
CA LEU A 111 1.48 -3.04 -2.91
C LEU A 111 2.93 -3.25 -2.47
N ASN A 112 3.57 -4.33 -2.92
CA ASN A 112 4.99 -4.58 -2.69
C ASN A 112 5.85 -3.54 -3.44
N ARG A 113 5.48 -3.17 -4.68
CA ARG A 113 6.13 -2.06 -5.39
C ARG A 113 5.99 -0.75 -4.64
N VAL A 114 4.80 -0.41 -4.13
CA VAL A 114 4.56 0.80 -3.31
C VAL A 114 5.48 0.87 -2.08
N ARG A 115 5.78 -0.29 -1.48
CA ARG A 115 6.66 -0.39 -0.30
C ARG A 115 8.15 -0.38 -0.65
N SER A 116 8.49 -0.63 -1.90
CA SER A 116 9.87 -0.71 -2.39
C SER A 116 10.41 0.67 -2.77
N ALA A 117 11.66 0.96 -2.40
CA ALA A 117 12.32 2.21 -2.76
C ALA A 117 12.60 2.36 -4.28
N TYR A 118 12.44 1.29 -5.05
CA TYR A 118 12.71 1.27 -6.50
C TYR A 118 11.49 1.64 -7.34
N PHE A 119 10.33 1.84 -6.73
CA PHE A 119 9.07 2.11 -7.42
C PHE A 119 8.38 3.35 -6.83
N PRO A 120 7.37 3.91 -7.53
CA PRO A 120 6.55 4.96 -6.96
C PRO A 120 5.87 4.52 -5.65
N ASN A 121 5.74 5.44 -4.70
CA ASN A 121 5.25 5.18 -3.35
C ASN A 121 3.72 5.31 -3.20
N THR A 122 2.96 5.24 -4.30
CA THR A 122 1.50 5.25 -4.31
C THR A 122 0.95 4.21 -5.28
N ILE A 123 -0.24 3.69 -5.01
CA ILE A 123 -0.92 2.71 -5.88
C ILE A 123 -1.08 3.28 -7.29
N SER A 124 -1.61 4.50 -7.42
CA SER A 124 -1.75 5.16 -8.72
C SER A 124 -0.40 5.38 -9.41
N GLY A 125 0.63 5.79 -8.65
CA GLY A 125 1.97 5.99 -9.18
C GLY A 125 2.56 4.70 -9.78
N VAL A 126 2.37 3.56 -9.11
CA VAL A 126 2.81 2.25 -9.62
C VAL A 126 2.00 1.82 -10.83
N ILE A 127 0.68 1.96 -10.79
CA ILE A 127 -0.21 1.50 -11.86
C ILE A 127 0.01 2.31 -13.15
N TYR A 128 0.09 3.63 -13.04
CA TYR A 128 0.23 4.53 -14.20
C TYR A 128 1.68 4.87 -14.56
N GLN A 129 2.65 4.19 -13.97
CA GLN A 129 4.05 4.31 -14.40
C GLN A 129 4.18 3.85 -15.86
N ALA A 130 4.87 4.62 -16.68
CA ALA A 130 4.99 4.33 -18.10
C ALA A 130 5.56 2.92 -18.36
N GLY A 131 4.83 2.11 -19.11
CA GLY A 131 5.21 0.75 -19.46
C GLY A 131 5.11 -0.28 -18.33
N ALA A 132 4.48 0.06 -17.20
CA ALA A 132 4.35 -0.86 -16.07
C ALA A 132 3.29 -1.95 -16.31
N PHE A 133 2.20 -1.60 -17.01
CA PHE A 133 1.08 -2.49 -17.30
C PHE A 133 0.48 -2.16 -18.67
N ASP A 134 0.32 -3.18 -19.52
CA ASP A 134 -0.23 -3.04 -20.87
C ASP A 134 -1.69 -2.58 -20.87
N CYS A 135 -2.45 -2.99 -19.86
CA CYS A 135 -3.85 -2.63 -19.69
C CYS A 135 -4.10 -1.11 -19.51
N VAL A 136 -3.07 -0.36 -19.15
CA VAL A 136 -3.13 1.11 -19.10
C VAL A 136 -3.07 1.70 -20.51
N ALA A 137 -2.19 1.15 -21.36
CA ALA A 137 -2.00 1.63 -22.74
C ALA A 137 -3.17 1.27 -23.64
N ASP A 138 -3.75 0.08 -23.50
CA ASP A 138 -4.89 -0.40 -24.31
C ASP A 138 -6.27 0.01 -23.76
N GLY A 139 -6.30 0.67 -22.59
CA GLY A 139 -7.50 1.20 -21.99
C GLY A 139 -8.33 0.20 -21.16
N GLN A 140 -7.93 -1.06 -21.04
CA GLN A 140 -8.64 -2.06 -20.22
C GLN A 140 -8.71 -1.69 -18.74
N ILE A 141 -7.76 -0.90 -18.26
CA ILE A 141 -7.76 -0.31 -16.92
C ILE A 141 -9.06 0.50 -16.63
N ASN A 142 -9.78 0.95 -17.65
CA ASN A 142 -10.99 1.74 -17.50
C ASN A 142 -12.28 0.89 -17.38
N LEU A 143 -12.16 -0.43 -17.47
CA LEU A 143 -13.30 -1.32 -17.26
C LEU A 143 -13.75 -1.32 -15.80
N THR A 144 -15.04 -1.52 -15.58
CA THR A 144 -15.60 -1.68 -14.24
C THR A 144 -15.12 -3.01 -13.64
N PRO A 145 -14.45 -3.00 -12.48
CA PRO A 145 -14.00 -4.23 -11.84
C PRO A 145 -15.15 -5.09 -11.35
N ASP A 146 -15.01 -6.40 -11.45
CA ASP A 146 -15.95 -7.34 -10.85
C ASP A 146 -15.79 -7.42 -9.32
N SER A 147 -16.74 -8.08 -8.67
CA SER A 147 -16.76 -8.23 -7.21
C SER A 147 -15.54 -8.99 -6.68
N ASP A 148 -15.01 -9.95 -7.45
CA ASP A 148 -13.83 -10.72 -7.06
C ASP A 148 -12.57 -9.87 -7.12
N ALA A 149 -12.43 -9.00 -8.12
CA ALA A 149 -11.31 -8.07 -8.22
C ALA A 149 -11.34 -7.03 -7.07
N ILE A 150 -12.53 -6.51 -6.72
CA ILE A 150 -12.68 -5.59 -5.58
C ILE A 150 -12.33 -6.29 -4.26
N ARG A 151 -12.81 -7.52 -4.06
CA ARG A 151 -12.50 -8.30 -2.87
C ARG A 151 -11.01 -8.63 -2.78
N ALA A 152 -10.38 -9.05 -3.88
CA ALA A 152 -8.96 -9.38 -3.95
C ALA A 152 -8.08 -8.16 -3.66
N ALA A 153 -8.41 -6.99 -4.21
CA ALA A 153 -7.73 -5.73 -3.90
C ALA A 153 -7.82 -5.40 -2.40
N ARG A 154 -9.01 -5.55 -1.81
CA ARG A 154 -9.24 -5.30 -0.38
C ARG A 154 -8.47 -6.27 0.51
N ASP A 155 -8.47 -7.57 0.16
CA ASP A 155 -7.73 -8.59 0.90
C ASP A 155 -6.22 -8.34 0.87
N ALA A 156 -5.67 -7.95 -0.27
CA ALA A 156 -4.26 -7.57 -0.40
C ALA A 156 -3.93 -6.31 0.43
N MET A 157 -4.80 -5.29 0.40
CA MET A 157 -4.64 -4.07 1.22
C MET A 157 -4.74 -4.35 2.71
N ASN A 158 -5.47 -5.39 3.12
CA ASN A 158 -5.52 -5.89 4.49
C ASN A 158 -4.30 -6.74 4.88
N GLY A 159 -3.32 -6.90 3.97
CA GLY A 159 -2.05 -7.55 4.24
C GLY A 159 -1.91 -8.98 3.73
N TRP A 160 -2.89 -9.51 2.98
CA TRP A 160 -2.74 -10.83 2.38
C TRP A 160 -1.84 -10.75 1.14
N ASP A 161 -0.61 -11.21 1.28
CA ASP A 161 0.36 -11.35 0.19
C ASP A 161 0.74 -12.82 -0.02
N PRO A 162 0.12 -13.51 -0.99
CA PRO A 162 0.47 -14.89 -1.31
C PRO A 162 1.82 -15.02 -2.05
N THR A 163 2.42 -13.89 -2.48
CA THR A 163 3.66 -13.91 -3.26
C THR A 163 4.92 -13.86 -2.39
N GLY A 164 4.77 -13.51 -1.11
CA GLY A 164 5.91 -13.39 -0.20
C GLY A 164 6.87 -12.26 -0.59
N GLY A 165 6.35 -11.13 -1.07
CA GLY A 165 7.14 -9.95 -1.38
C GLY A 165 7.57 -9.81 -2.84
N CYS A 166 7.06 -10.62 -3.78
CA CYS A 166 7.37 -10.46 -5.20
C CYS A 166 6.94 -9.09 -5.71
N VAL A 167 7.77 -8.50 -6.59
CA VAL A 167 7.54 -7.20 -7.22
C VAL A 167 7.35 -7.31 -8.74
N TYR A 168 7.47 -8.51 -9.29
CA TYR A 168 7.21 -8.81 -10.70
C TYR A 168 6.27 -10.00 -10.84
N TYR A 169 5.51 -10.00 -11.93
CA TYR A 169 4.82 -11.18 -12.44
C TYR A 169 4.76 -11.13 -13.96
N TYR A 170 4.59 -12.27 -14.57
CA TYR A 170 4.44 -12.41 -16.01
C TYR A 170 3.78 -13.73 -16.35
N ASN A 171 3.16 -13.80 -17.52
CA ASN A 171 2.67 -15.04 -18.08
C ASN A 171 3.78 -15.67 -18.93
N PRO A 172 4.32 -16.86 -18.55
CA PRO A 172 5.39 -17.52 -19.30
C PRO A 172 5.00 -17.91 -20.75
N ALA A 173 3.72 -18.07 -21.04
CA ALA A 173 3.25 -18.42 -22.39
C ALA A 173 3.32 -17.23 -23.37
N THR A 174 3.31 -15.99 -22.87
CA THR A 174 3.24 -14.76 -23.68
C THR A 174 4.41 -13.82 -23.50
N ALA A 175 5.19 -13.96 -22.43
CA ALA A 175 6.31 -13.07 -22.13
C ALA A 175 7.43 -13.22 -23.16
N THR A 176 7.88 -12.09 -23.71
CA THR A 176 8.96 -12.04 -24.73
C THR A 176 10.22 -11.37 -24.20
N SER A 177 10.18 -10.70 -23.06
CA SER A 177 11.30 -9.98 -22.50
C SER A 177 12.35 -10.92 -21.87
N ALA A 178 13.56 -10.94 -22.43
CA ALA A 178 14.67 -11.71 -21.85
C ALA A 178 15.00 -11.29 -20.42
N TRP A 179 14.78 -10.01 -20.10
CA TRP A 179 15.00 -9.48 -18.76
C TRP A 179 14.05 -10.10 -17.74
N ILE A 180 12.75 -10.25 -18.05
CA ILE A 180 11.80 -10.85 -17.09
C ILE A 180 12.10 -12.34 -16.85
N TRP A 181 12.61 -13.04 -17.88
CA TRP A 181 13.05 -14.43 -17.77
C TRP A 181 14.29 -14.63 -16.88
N SER A 182 15.07 -13.57 -16.65
CA SER A 182 16.23 -13.60 -15.76
C SER A 182 15.89 -13.41 -14.28
N ARG A 183 14.63 -13.09 -13.97
CA ARG A 183 14.18 -12.87 -12.58
C ARG A 183 14.02 -14.19 -11.83
N GLU A 184 14.33 -14.16 -10.53
CA GLU A 184 14.13 -15.32 -9.67
C GLU A 184 12.63 -15.52 -9.41
N VAL A 185 12.08 -16.59 -10.00
CA VAL A 185 10.68 -16.98 -9.79
C VAL A 185 10.54 -17.63 -8.42
N ARG A 186 9.63 -17.11 -7.60
CA ARG A 186 9.31 -17.66 -6.27
C ARG A 186 8.18 -18.65 -6.30
N LEU A 187 7.16 -18.41 -7.12
CA LEU A 187 6.00 -19.27 -7.25
C LEU A 187 5.24 -19.00 -8.55
N THR A 188 4.34 -19.94 -8.89
CA THR A 188 3.40 -19.79 -10.00
C THR A 188 1.98 -19.98 -9.46
N ILE A 189 1.06 -19.07 -9.84
CA ILE A 189 -0.36 -19.14 -9.50
C ILE A 189 -1.14 -18.93 -10.79
N GLY A 190 -2.00 -19.88 -11.17
CA GLY A 190 -2.70 -19.81 -12.44
C GLY A 190 -1.73 -19.77 -13.62
N ALA A 191 -1.92 -18.81 -14.51
CA ALA A 191 -1.05 -18.58 -15.67
C ALA A 191 0.15 -17.66 -15.36
N HIS A 192 0.29 -17.12 -14.17
CA HIS A 192 1.32 -16.15 -13.81
C HIS A 192 2.44 -16.74 -12.95
N SER A 193 3.69 -16.44 -13.33
CA SER A 193 4.89 -16.62 -12.51
C SER A 193 5.22 -15.33 -11.77
N PHE A 194 5.48 -15.41 -10.46
CA PHE A 194 5.78 -14.30 -9.59
C PHE A 194 7.26 -14.31 -9.20
N ALA A 195 7.93 -13.15 -9.28
CA ALA A 195 9.38 -13.04 -9.19
C ALA A 195 9.83 -11.82 -8.38
N VAL A 196 11.10 -11.85 -7.97
CA VAL A 196 11.79 -10.77 -7.25
C VAL A 196 12.86 -10.09 -8.11
#